data_a2543488902db4488072e39f861cb434
#
_entry.id   a2543488902db4488072e39f861cb434
#
_cell.length_a   1.000
_cell.length_b   1.000
_cell.length_c   1.000
_cell.angle_alpha   90.00
_cell.angle_beta   90.00
_cell.angle_gamma   90.00
#
_symmetry.space_group_name_H-M   'P 1'
#
loop_
_entity.id
_entity.type
_entity.pdbx_description
1 polymer ?
#
loop_
_entity_poly.entity_id
_entity_poly.type
_entity_poly.pdbx_seq_one_letter_code
_entity_poly.pdbx_strand_id
1 'polypeptide(L)'
;MTLERSIGAVIRYHSPSNEEDNYRDGSAEFLLLRNRRGFWGFPQGHKERGESDIETLRREVSEETGIVYLDIQSYVGKIRYSYFKADGMKSEKEVTFYFATTSTREIKISEEHEGYRWHAFHDALSILDHRQLKSILLKGHRRGLY
;
A
#
# COMPACT_ATOMS: atom_id res chain seq x y z
N MET A 1 -19.24 -17.84 -5.99
CA MET A 1 -17.94 -17.22 -5.63
C MET A 1 -18.09 -15.71 -5.69
N THR A 2 -17.78 -15.03 -4.60
CA THR A 2 -17.84 -13.58 -4.52
C THR A 2 -16.49 -12.96 -4.82
N LEU A 3 -16.47 -11.87 -5.57
CA LEU A 3 -15.27 -11.07 -5.79
C LEU A 3 -15.28 -9.89 -4.81
N GLU A 4 -14.31 -9.87 -3.91
CA GLU A 4 -14.09 -8.74 -3.01
C GLU A 4 -13.12 -7.76 -3.66
N ARG A 5 -13.37 -6.48 -3.50
CA ARG A 5 -12.51 -5.43 -4.05
C ARG A 5 -11.89 -4.62 -2.93
N SER A 6 -10.58 -4.47 -3.00
CA SER A 6 -9.82 -3.63 -2.09
C SER A 6 -8.97 -2.65 -2.88
N ILE A 7 -8.63 -1.56 -2.23
CA ILE A 7 -7.77 -0.52 -2.79
C ILE A 7 -6.57 -0.37 -1.87
N GLY A 8 -5.38 -0.36 -2.43
CA GLY A 8 -4.14 -0.23 -1.68
C GLY A 8 -3.24 0.88 -2.21
N ALA A 9 -2.28 1.27 -1.41
CA ALA A 9 -1.37 2.36 -1.74
C ALA A 9 0.09 1.95 -1.59
N VAL A 10 0.88 2.23 -2.62
CA VAL A 10 2.34 2.28 -2.52
C VAL A 10 2.67 3.72 -2.15
N ILE A 11 3.04 3.93 -0.88
CA ILE A 11 3.24 5.27 -0.33
C ILE A 11 4.73 5.55 -0.18
N ARG A 12 5.20 6.59 -0.87
CA ARG A 12 6.58 7.07 -0.75
C ARG A 12 6.61 8.31 0.14
N TYR A 13 7.60 8.37 1.03
CA TYR A 13 7.84 9.55 1.83
C TYR A 13 8.35 10.68 0.95
N HIS A 14 7.79 11.86 1.15
CA HIS A 14 8.20 13.08 0.48
C HIS A 14 8.59 14.10 1.54
N SER A 15 9.83 14.62 1.45
CA SER A 15 10.30 15.61 2.39
C SER A 15 9.40 16.85 2.39
N PRO A 16 9.07 17.42 3.56
CA PRO A 16 8.28 18.66 3.63
C PRO A 16 9.05 19.89 3.16
N SER A 17 10.37 19.79 2.91
CA SER A 17 11.15 20.89 2.37
C SER A 17 10.76 21.14 0.92
N ASN A 18 10.95 22.40 0.44
CA ASN A 18 10.69 22.77 -0.95
C ASN A 18 11.80 22.31 -1.91
N GLU A 19 12.77 21.52 -1.42
CA GLU A 19 13.81 20.97 -2.25
C GLU A 19 13.28 19.79 -3.05
N GLU A 20 13.71 19.69 -4.31
CA GLU A 20 13.40 18.52 -5.11
C GLU A 20 14.04 17.29 -4.50
N ASP A 21 13.22 16.30 -4.16
CA ASP A 21 13.72 15.02 -3.70
C ASP A 21 14.35 14.28 -4.88
N ASN A 22 15.62 13.94 -4.75
CA ASN A 22 16.33 13.16 -5.75
C ASN A 22 16.46 11.72 -5.28
N TYR A 23 15.59 10.85 -5.79
CA TYR A 23 15.53 9.45 -5.40
C TYR A 23 16.27 8.50 -6.33
N ARG A 24 17.05 9.04 -7.29
CA ARG A 24 17.81 8.23 -8.24
C ARG A 24 18.87 7.37 -7.59
N ASP A 25 19.31 7.75 -6.39
CA ASP A 25 20.27 7.01 -5.61
C ASP A 25 19.68 5.85 -4.81
N GLY A 26 18.38 5.60 -4.93
CA GLY A 26 17.70 4.55 -4.19
C GLY A 26 17.32 4.91 -2.76
N SER A 27 17.42 6.19 -2.38
CA SER A 27 17.10 6.66 -1.03
C SER A 27 15.61 6.82 -0.75
N ALA A 28 14.75 6.74 -1.77
CA ALA A 28 13.31 6.83 -1.59
C ALA A 28 12.82 5.76 -0.62
N GLU A 29 11.98 6.16 0.33
CA GLU A 29 11.46 5.24 1.33
C GLU A 29 9.96 5.01 1.15
N PHE A 30 9.55 3.75 1.29
CA PHE A 30 8.18 3.28 1.11
C PHE A 30 7.64 2.74 2.42
N LEU A 31 6.35 3.01 2.66
CA LEU A 31 5.68 2.56 3.89
C LEU A 31 5.19 1.13 3.75
N LEU A 32 5.66 0.28 4.65
CA LEU A 32 5.15 -1.08 4.79
C LEU A 32 4.54 -1.26 6.17
N LEU A 33 3.45 -2.00 6.23
CA LEU A 33 2.76 -2.37 7.46
C LEU A 33 2.91 -3.87 7.69
N ARG A 34 3.11 -4.24 8.95
CA ARG A 34 3.18 -5.64 9.33
C ARG A 34 1.86 -6.05 9.98
N ASN A 35 1.21 -7.06 9.42
CA ASN A 35 -0.03 -7.57 10.00
C ASN A 35 0.24 -8.48 11.21
N ARG A 36 -0.82 -8.90 11.91
CA ARG A 36 -0.68 -9.69 13.12
C ARG A 36 -0.22 -11.13 12.88
N ARG A 37 -0.19 -11.56 11.62
CA ARG A 37 0.43 -12.83 11.22
C ARG A 37 1.93 -12.69 10.96
N GLY A 38 2.46 -11.47 11.03
CA GLY A 38 3.86 -11.19 10.80
C GLY A 38 4.24 -10.92 9.35
N PHE A 39 3.27 -10.73 8.46
CA PHE A 39 3.53 -10.46 7.05
C PHE A 39 3.57 -8.95 6.76
N TRP A 40 4.54 -8.55 5.95
CA TRP A 40 4.70 -7.17 5.52
C TRP A 40 3.96 -6.92 4.21
N GLY A 41 3.24 -5.81 4.14
CA GLY A 41 2.49 -5.42 2.96
C GLY A 41 2.22 -3.93 2.92
N PHE A 42 1.44 -3.52 1.93
CA PHE A 42 1.03 -2.12 1.76
C PHE A 42 -0.29 -1.85 2.49
N PRO A 43 -0.54 -0.59 2.89
CA PRO A 43 -1.87 -0.20 3.36
C PRO A 43 -2.92 -0.52 2.31
N GLN A 44 -4.00 -1.15 2.71
CA GLN A 44 -5.10 -1.51 1.82
C GLN A 44 -6.36 -1.83 2.62
N GLY A 45 -7.50 -1.70 1.98
CA GLY A 45 -8.74 -2.09 2.60
C GLY A 45 -9.90 -2.17 1.64
N HIS A 46 -11.03 -2.69 2.14
CA HIS A 46 -12.20 -2.99 1.33
C HIS A 46 -12.90 -1.73 0.84
N LYS A 47 -13.27 -1.77 -0.44
CA LYS A 47 -14.12 -0.76 -1.04
C LYS A 47 -15.54 -0.95 -0.51
N GLU A 48 -16.10 0.11 0.06
CA GLU A 48 -17.47 0.13 0.53
C GLU A 48 -18.41 0.56 -0.58
N ARG A 49 -19.68 0.15 -0.44
CA ARG A 49 -20.72 0.48 -1.41
C ARG A 49 -20.85 1.99 -1.57
N GLY A 50 -20.82 2.45 -2.80
CA GLY A 50 -20.94 3.87 -3.13
C GLY A 50 -19.66 4.66 -3.10
N GLU A 51 -18.54 4.06 -2.65
CA GLU A 51 -17.25 4.72 -2.67
C GLU A 51 -16.59 4.60 -4.05
N SER A 52 -15.90 5.67 -4.46
CA SER A 52 -14.93 5.60 -5.54
C SER A 52 -13.64 4.95 -5.02
N ASP A 53 -12.76 4.52 -5.93
CA ASP A 53 -11.44 3.99 -5.56
C ASP A 53 -10.65 4.99 -4.70
N ILE A 54 -10.66 6.26 -5.10
CA ILE A 54 -9.92 7.31 -4.39
C ILE A 54 -10.50 7.56 -2.99
N GLU A 55 -11.81 7.55 -2.85
CA GLU A 55 -12.46 7.69 -1.54
C GLU A 55 -12.10 6.52 -0.62
N THR A 56 -12.14 5.31 -1.15
CA THR A 56 -11.72 4.11 -0.40
C THR A 56 -10.27 4.23 0.04
N LEU A 57 -9.39 4.61 -0.88
CA LEU A 57 -7.96 4.72 -0.60
C LEU A 57 -7.69 5.73 0.53
N ARG A 58 -8.27 6.91 0.45
CA ARG A 58 -8.09 7.94 1.49
C ARG A 58 -8.60 7.47 2.84
N ARG A 59 -9.77 6.84 2.87
CA ARG A 59 -10.36 6.33 4.11
C ARG A 59 -9.51 5.24 4.72
N GLU A 60 -9.15 4.23 3.94
CA GLU A 60 -8.37 3.09 4.42
C GLU A 60 -6.96 3.49 4.88
N VAL A 61 -6.28 4.34 4.11
CA VAL A 61 -4.95 4.83 4.49
C VAL A 61 -5.04 5.62 5.80
N SER A 62 -6.05 6.47 5.95
CA SER A 62 -6.27 7.24 7.18
C SER A 62 -6.52 6.31 8.38
N GLU A 63 -7.37 5.30 8.22
CA GLU A 63 -7.70 4.35 9.27
C GLU A 63 -6.48 3.50 9.68
N GLU A 64 -5.71 3.03 8.71
CA GLU A 64 -4.59 2.13 8.96
C GLU A 64 -3.29 2.81 9.38
N THR A 65 -3.10 4.07 9.01
CA THR A 65 -1.82 4.76 9.19
C THR A 65 -1.90 6.10 9.89
N GLY A 66 -3.09 6.68 9.99
CA GLY A 66 -3.26 8.04 10.50
C GLY A 66 -2.89 9.14 9.51
N ILE A 67 -2.51 8.79 8.28
CA ILE A 67 -2.16 9.78 7.26
C ILE A 67 -3.43 10.46 6.75
N VAL A 68 -3.50 11.78 6.93
CA VAL A 68 -4.62 12.62 6.46
C VAL A 68 -4.28 13.25 5.10
N TYR A 69 -3.03 13.72 4.95
CA TYR A 69 -2.58 14.37 3.72
C TYR A 69 -1.83 13.37 2.85
N LEU A 70 -2.55 12.79 1.90
CA LEU A 70 -2.04 11.82 0.95
C LEU A 70 -2.19 12.39 -0.46
N ASP A 71 -1.06 12.54 -1.16
CA ASP A 71 -1.05 12.97 -2.55
C ASP A 71 -1.08 11.75 -3.46
N ILE A 72 -2.26 11.42 -3.97
CA ILE A 72 -2.48 10.27 -4.84
C ILE A 72 -2.11 10.68 -6.26
N GLN A 73 -1.15 9.98 -6.87
CA GLN A 73 -0.59 10.38 -8.15
C GLN A 73 -0.99 9.48 -9.31
N SER A 74 -0.80 8.17 -9.21
CA SER A 74 -0.98 7.30 -10.38
C SER A 74 -1.49 5.93 -10.00
N TYR A 75 -2.28 5.35 -10.88
CA TYR A 75 -2.58 3.93 -10.85
C TYR A 75 -1.31 3.12 -11.12
N VAL A 76 -1.08 2.06 -10.35
CA VAL A 76 0.07 1.16 -10.53
C VAL A 76 -0.34 -0.14 -11.19
N GLY A 77 -1.28 -0.85 -10.62
CA GLY A 77 -1.69 -2.15 -11.14
C GLY A 77 -2.69 -2.84 -10.23
N LYS A 78 -3.07 -4.04 -10.62
CA LYS A 78 -4.01 -4.88 -9.88
C LYS A 78 -3.38 -6.24 -9.61
N ILE A 79 -3.73 -6.83 -8.48
CA ILE A 79 -3.47 -8.23 -8.20
C ILE A 79 -4.77 -8.94 -7.88
N ARG A 80 -4.80 -10.23 -8.06
CA ARG A 80 -5.97 -11.04 -7.77
C ARG A 80 -5.52 -12.35 -7.13
N TYR A 81 -6.19 -12.74 -6.06
CA TYR A 81 -5.89 -14.01 -5.39
C TYR A 81 -7.15 -14.61 -4.78
N SER A 82 -7.10 -15.93 -4.57
CA SER A 82 -8.16 -16.68 -3.93
C SER A 82 -7.77 -17.01 -2.49
N TYR A 83 -8.77 -17.06 -1.62
CA TYR A 83 -8.56 -17.50 -0.25
C TYR A 83 -9.82 -18.21 0.25
N PHE A 84 -9.67 -18.97 1.34
CA PHE A 84 -10.79 -19.64 1.98
C PHE A 84 -11.23 -18.85 3.20
N LYS A 85 -12.54 -18.58 3.29
CA LYS A 85 -13.14 -17.95 4.45
C LYS A 85 -13.28 -18.96 5.60
N ALA A 86 -13.58 -18.45 6.81
CA ALA A 86 -13.77 -19.27 7.99
C ALA A 86 -14.86 -20.34 7.83
N ASP A 87 -15.84 -20.10 6.95
CA ASP A 87 -16.92 -21.05 6.64
C ASP A 87 -16.51 -22.11 5.60
N GLY A 88 -15.26 -22.10 5.15
CA GLY A 88 -14.73 -23.03 4.16
C GLY A 88 -15.03 -22.64 2.71
N MET A 89 -15.79 -21.56 2.49
CA MET A 89 -16.11 -21.12 1.13
C MET A 89 -14.95 -20.37 0.51
N LYS A 90 -14.70 -20.64 -0.77
CA LYS A 90 -13.65 -19.97 -1.53
C LYS A 90 -14.11 -18.56 -1.92
N SER A 91 -13.26 -17.60 -1.69
CA SER A 91 -13.48 -16.21 -2.11
C SER A 91 -12.33 -15.72 -2.97
N GLU A 92 -12.62 -14.78 -3.87
CA GLU A 92 -11.60 -14.10 -4.65
C GLU A 92 -11.50 -12.65 -4.21
N LYS A 93 -10.28 -12.13 -4.18
CA LYS A 93 -10.00 -10.75 -3.85
C LYS A 93 -9.18 -10.10 -4.95
N GLU A 94 -9.63 -8.94 -5.40
CA GLU A 94 -8.90 -8.07 -6.31
C GLU A 94 -8.44 -6.83 -5.55
N VAL A 95 -7.16 -6.50 -5.62
CA VAL A 95 -6.62 -5.29 -5.01
C VAL A 95 -6.07 -4.40 -6.10
N THR A 96 -6.56 -3.17 -6.14
CA THR A 96 -6.07 -2.13 -7.05
C THR A 96 -5.12 -1.22 -6.28
N PHE A 97 -3.91 -1.03 -6.82
CA PHE A 97 -2.89 -0.23 -6.17
C PHE A 97 -2.64 1.09 -6.88
N TYR A 98 -2.51 2.14 -6.07
CA TYR A 98 -2.14 3.48 -6.52
C TYR A 98 -0.83 3.89 -5.88
N PHE A 99 -0.05 4.67 -6.60
CA PHE A 99 1.12 5.33 -6.06
C PHE A 99 0.70 6.66 -5.45
N ALA A 100 1.19 6.93 -4.24
CA ALA A 100 0.92 8.16 -3.52
C ALA A 100 2.15 8.60 -2.73
N THR A 101 2.20 9.87 -2.37
CA THR A 101 3.25 10.42 -1.52
C THR A 101 2.64 11.08 -0.30
N THR A 102 3.44 11.18 0.76
CA THR A 102 3.07 11.89 1.99
C THR A 102 4.30 12.45 2.67
N SER A 103 4.12 13.56 3.38
CA SER A 103 5.15 14.11 4.26
C SER A 103 4.91 13.73 5.73
N THR A 104 3.95 12.85 5.99
CA THR A 104 3.67 12.33 7.33
C THR A 104 4.58 11.14 7.60
N ARG A 105 5.58 11.33 8.45
CA ARG A 105 6.56 10.29 8.77
C ARG A 105 6.11 9.39 9.91
N GLU A 106 5.45 9.96 10.91
CA GLU A 106 4.98 9.24 12.07
C GLU A 106 3.65 8.58 11.77
N ILE A 107 3.58 7.25 11.94
CA ILE A 107 2.42 6.45 11.58
C ILE A 107 1.74 5.93 12.85
N LYS A 108 0.42 6.02 12.86
CA LYS A 108 -0.43 5.45 13.91
C LYS A 108 -1.16 4.25 13.35
N ILE A 109 -0.60 3.06 13.58
CA ILE A 109 -1.17 1.84 13.04
C ILE A 109 -2.48 1.47 13.75
N SER A 110 -3.39 0.85 12.99
CA SER A 110 -4.63 0.31 13.53
C SER A 110 -4.38 -1.00 14.30
N GLU A 111 -5.42 -1.50 14.98
CA GLU A 111 -5.35 -2.76 15.70
C GLU A 111 -5.11 -3.98 14.81
N GLU A 112 -5.36 -3.85 13.51
CA GLU A 112 -5.12 -4.91 12.54
C GLU A 112 -3.63 -5.14 12.26
N HIS A 113 -2.78 -4.21 12.67
CA HIS A 113 -1.35 -4.24 12.42
C HIS A 113 -0.56 -4.24 13.71
N GLU A 114 0.64 -4.82 13.68
CA GLU A 114 1.55 -4.87 14.83
C GLU A 114 2.81 -4.04 14.65
N GLY A 115 3.02 -3.45 13.47
CA GLY A 115 4.17 -2.61 13.23
C GLY A 115 4.12 -1.91 11.87
N TYR A 116 5.03 -0.96 11.73
CA TYR A 116 5.26 -0.29 10.45
C TYR A 116 6.73 0.04 10.30
N ARG A 117 7.17 0.21 9.05
CA ARG A 117 8.50 0.73 8.73
C ARG A 117 8.51 1.46 7.40
N TRP A 118 9.41 2.44 7.32
CA TRP A 118 9.78 3.04 6.07
C TRP A 118 11.04 2.33 5.57
N HIS A 119 10.98 1.82 4.33
CA HIS A 119 12.10 1.08 3.74
C HIS A 119 12.50 1.69 2.41
N ALA A 120 13.81 1.76 2.16
CA ALA A 120 14.32 2.04 0.82
C ALA A 120 13.83 0.95 -0.15
N PHE A 121 13.82 1.26 -1.44
CA PHE A 121 13.23 0.40 -2.46
C PHE A 121 13.70 -1.06 -2.39
N HIS A 122 15.00 -1.29 -2.35
CA HIS A 122 15.54 -2.66 -2.33
C HIS A 122 15.17 -3.41 -1.05
N ASP A 123 15.18 -2.72 0.09
CA ASP A 123 14.79 -3.32 1.36
C ASP A 123 13.29 -3.64 1.37
N ALA A 124 12.47 -2.73 0.88
CA ALA A 124 11.03 -2.95 0.76
C ALA A 124 10.74 -4.17 -0.13
N LEU A 125 11.41 -4.24 -1.28
CA LEU A 125 11.26 -5.35 -2.21
C LEU A 125 11.65 -6.68 -1.56
N SER A 126 12.72 -6.68 -0.75
CA SER A 126 13.22 -7.87 -0.07
C SER A 126 12.28 -8.35 1.04
N ILE A 127 11.70 -7.42 1.80
CA ILE A 127 10.93 -7.77 3.00
C ILE A 127 9.46 -8.10 2.70
N LEU A 128 8.92 -7.65 1.58
CA LEU A 128 7.56 -8.01 1.17
C LEU A 128 7.44 -9.53 1.05
N ASP A 129 6.46 -10.09 1.75
CA ASP A 129 6.32 -11.55 1.84
C ASP A 129 5.65 -12.16 0.62
N HIS A 130 4.76 -11.43 -0.03
CA HIS A 130 3.99 -11.94 -1.16
C HIS A 130 4.59 -11.53 -2.50
N ARG A 131 4.79 -12.52 -3.37
CA ARG A 131 5.33 -12.30 -4.72
C ARG A 131 4.55 -11.24 -5.50
N GLN A 132 3.23 -11.24 -5.38
CA GLN A 132 2.40 -10.29 -6.11
C GLN A 132 2.61 -8.85 -5.64
N LEU A 133 2.87 -8.63 -4.33
CA LEU A 133 3.18 -7.30 -3.80
C LEU A 133 4.54 -6.83 -4.29
N LYS A 134 5.52 -7.72 -4.37
CA LYS A 134 6.83 -7.41 -4.97
C LYS A 134 6.65 -6.99 -6.44
N SER A 135 5.78 -7.68 -7.17
CA SER A 135 5.48 -7.34 -8.57
C SER A 135 4.87 -5.95 -8.70
N ILE A 136 4.00 -5.56 -7.78
CA ILE A 136 3.41 -4.20 -7.77
C ILE A 136 4.50 -3.15 -7.58
N LEU A 137 5.38 -3.34 -6.61
CA LEU A 137 6.47 -2.40 -6.34
C LEU A 137 7.39 -2.27 -7.56
N LEU A 138 7.76 -3.41 -8.16
CA LEU A 138 8.59 -3.44 -9.37
C LEU A 138 7.91 -2.77 -10.56
N LYS A 139 6.61 -2.99 -10.73
CA LYS A 139 5.85 -2.42 -11.85
C LYS A 139 5.88 -0.90 -11.83
N GLY A 140 5.65 -0.29 -10.68
CA GLY A 140 5.73 1.15 -10.53
C GLY A 140 7.13 1.69 -10.81
N HIS A 141 8.15 0.98 -10.33
CA HIS A 141 9.54 1.34 -10.57
C HIS A 141 9.88 1.31 -12.07
N ARG A 142 9.51 0.24 -12.77
CA ARG A 142 9.75 0.10 -14.20
C ARG A 142 9.03 1.14 -15.04
N ARG A 143 7.90 1.62 -14.56
CA ARG A 143 7.13 2.68 -15.22
C ARG A 143 7.62 4.07 -14.86
N GLY A 144 8.65 4.18 -14.03
CA GLY A 144 9.22 5.47 -13.64
C GLY A 144 8.35 6.28 -12.68
N LEU A 145 7.45 5.64 -11.94
CA LEU A 145 6.56 6.34 -11.01
C LEU A 145 7.30 6.82 -9.76
N TYR A 146 8.33 6.10 -9.35
CA TYR A 146 9.14 6.40 -8.16
C TYR A 146 10.59 5.96 -8.31
#